data_a1d42a26ad149483f867cb6c76482331
#
_entry.id   a1d42a26ad149483f867cb6c76482331
#
_cell.length_a   1.000
_cell.length_b   1.000
_cell.length_c   1.000
_cell.angle_alpha   90.00
_cell.angle_beta   90.00
_cell.angle_gamma   90.00
#
_symmetry.space_group_name_H-M   'P 1'
#
loop_
_entity.id
_entity.type
_entity.pdbx_description
1 polymer ?
#
loop_
_entity_poly.entity_id
_entity_poly.type
_entity_poly.pdbx_seq_one_letter_code
_entity_poly.pdbx_strand_id
1 'polypeptide(L)'
;MRFRVRVRGRGKVEVAAYGLADAEHLVEKELRRLWPEARVTVARIDRAGVPRIVEEFAVRYRLEGTLEVEAESAAEAPAAAFRRMREALAQSRYRRAEWEAVDVLPLP
;
A
#
# COMPACT_ATOMS: atom_id res chain seq x y z
N MET A 1 -15.32 -5.61 20.09
CA MET A 1 -14.79 -4.27 20.40
C MET A 1 -14.22 -3.62 19.15
N ARG A 2 -14.31 -2.31 19.06
CA ARG A 2 -13.81 -1.56 17.90
C ARG A 2 -12.46 -0.94 18.24
N PHE A 3 -11.56 -0.99 17.28
CA PHE A 3 -10.21 -0.43 17.39
C PHE A 3 -9.89 0.39 16.15
N ARG A 4 -9.10 1.44 16.36
CA ARG A 4 -8.45 2.17 15.26
C ARG A 4 -7.01 1.68 15.16
N VAL A 5 -6.65 1.15 14.00
CA VAL A 5 -5.32 0.61 13.76
C VAL A 5 -4.65 1.46 12.69
N ARG A 6 -3.51 2.04 13.04
CA ARG A 6 -2.66 2.69 12.05
C ARG A 6 -1.71 1.65 11.48
N VAL A 7 -1.79 1.45 10.17
CA VAL A 7 -0.99 0.45 9.47
C VAL A 7 -0.08 1.09 8.46
N ARG A 8 1.05 0.44 8.25
CA ARG A 8 2.02 0.82 7.25
C ARG A 8 2.25 -0.38 6.33
N GLY A 9 2.13 -0.15 5.02
CA GLY A 9 2.42 -1.14 3.99
C GLY A 9 3.61 -0.71 3.17
N ARG A 10 4.37 -1.67 2.66
CA ARG A 10 5.48 -1.42 1.74
C ARG A 10 5.57 -2.53 0.72
N GLY A 11 6.05 -2.19 -0.44
CA GLY A 11 6.23 -3.18 -1.49
C GLY A 11 7.01 -2.64 -2.67
N LYS A 12 7.15 -3.52 -3.65
CA LYS A 12 7.79 -3.24 -4.92
C LYS A 12 6.85 -3.71 -6.03
N VAL A 13 6.70 -2.90 -7.07
CA VAL A 13 5.87 -3.22 -8.22
C VAL A 13 6.60 -2.83 -9.49
N GLU A 14 6.39 -3.59 -10.56
CA GLU A 14 6.89 -3.25 -11.88
C GLU A 14 5.76 -2.64 -12.70
N VAL A 15 6.03 -1.49 -13.32
CA VAL A 15 5.07 -0.77 -14.15
C VAL A 15 5.73 -0.34 -15.45
N ALA A 16 4.93 -0.30 -16.53
CA ALA A 16 5.35 0.25 -17.82
C ALA A 16 4.90 1.71 -17.89
N ALA A 17 5.81 2.60 -18.25
CA ALA A 17 5.55 4.02 -18.29
C ALA A 17 6.49 4.72 -19.29
N TYR A 18 6.20 5.98 -19.61
CA TYR A 18 7.00 6.77 -20.55
C TYR A 18 8.26 7.38 -19.92
N GLY A 19 8.34 7.41 -18.60
CA GLY A 19 9.48 7.93 -17.86
C GLY A 19 9.30 7.80 -16.37
N LEU A 20 10.28 8.26 -15.59
CA LEU A 20 10.26 8.16 -14.12
C LEU A 20 9.07 8.87 -13.49
N ALA A 21 8.78 10.09 -13.93
CA ALA A 21 7.67 10.86 -13.39
C ALA A 21 6.32 10.22 -13.70
N ASP A 22 6.16 9.63 -14.88
CA ASP A 22 4.96 8.92 -15.28
C ASP A 22 4.77 7.64 -14.46
N ALA A 23 5.85 6.90 -14.21
CA ALA A 23 5.83 5.71 -13.37
C ALA A 23 5.41 6.04 -11.92
N GLU A 24 5.97 7.10 -11.35
CA GLU A 24 5.60 7.58 -10.03
C GLU A 24 4.13 7.95 -9.95
N HIS A 25 3.66 8.74 -10.92
CA HIS A 25 2.26 9.17 -10.98
C HIS A 25 1.30 8.00 -11.13
N LEU A 26 1.64 7.02 -11.96
CA LEU A 26 0.83 5.83 -12.17
C LEU A 26 0.63 5.04 -10.87
N VAL A 27 1.72 4.79 -10.14
CA VAL A 27 1.66 4.05 -8.87
C VAL A 27 0.86 4.82 -7.82
N GLU A 28 1.11 6.12 -7.67
CA GLU A 28 0.36 6.95 -6.73
C GLU A 28 -1.13 6.97 -7.05
N LYS A 29 -1.50 7.12 -8.30
CA LYS A 29 -2.89 7.14 -8.74
C LYS A 29 -3.60 5.82 -8.47
N GLU A 30 -2.95 4.69 -8.80
CA GLU A 30 -3.52 3.37 -8.56
C GLU A 30 -3.72 3.09 -7.07
N LEU A 31 -2.73 3.40 -6.24
CA LEU A 31 -2.80 3.18 -4.81
C LEU A 31 -3.85 4.06 -4.14
N ARG A 32 -3.98 5.33 -4.54
CA ARG A 32 -5.03 6.23 -4.04
C ARG A 32 -6.43 5.78 -4.45
N ARG A 33 -6.56 5.10 -5.58
CA ARG A 33 -7.84 4.50 -5.98
C ARG A 33 -8.22 3.35 -5.05
N LEU A 34 -7.24 2.53 -4.69
CA LEU A 34 -7.46 1.35 -3.83
C LEU A 34 -7.66 1.74 -2.37
N TRP A 35 -6.99 2.77 -1.91
CA TRP A 35 -7.10 3.28 -0.55
C TRP A 35 -7.01 4.81 -0.54
N PRO A 36 -8.16 5.51 -0.74
CA PRO A 36 -8.17 6.98 -0.92
C PRO A 36 -7.60 7.78 0.28
N GLU A 37 -7.75 7.28 1.50
CA GLU A 37 -7.32 7.96 2.71
C GLU A 37 -5.83 7.74 3.02
N ALA A 38 -5.17 6.83 2.31
CA ALA A 38 -3.78 6.51 2.59
C ALA A 38 -2.83 7.63 2.15
N ARG A 39 -1.77 7.78 2.92
CA ARG A 39 -0.59 8.52 2.47
C ARG A 39 0.26 7.57 1.63
N VAL A 40 0.50 7.94 0.39
CA VAL A 40 1.32 7.18 -0.54
C VAL A 40 2.67 7.88 -0.70
N THR A 41 3.75 7.11 -0.58
CA THR A 41 5.10 7.60 -0.81
C THR A 41 5.80 6.66 -1.79
N VAL A 42 6.32 7.20 -2.88
CA VAL A 42 7.22 6.47 -3.76
C VAL A 42 8.64 6.66 -3.24
N ALA A 43 9.21 5.57 -2.73
CA ALA A 43 10.51 5.63 -2.07
C ALA A 43 11.68 5.54 -3.05
N ARG A 44 11.51 4.80 -4.14
CA ARG A 44 12.57 4.59 -5.15
C ARG A 44 11.98 4.10 -6.45
N ILE A 45 12.56 4.55 -7.57
CA ILE A 45 12.21 4.07 -8.90
C ILE A 45 13.50 3.73 -9.63
N ASP A 46 13.57 2.50 -10.15
CA ASP A 46 14.70 2.03 -10.95
C ASP A 46 14.19 1.56 -12.31
N ARG A 47 14.99 1.76 -13.35
CA ARG A 47 14.72 1.16 -14.64
C ARG A 47 14.94 -0.34 -14.55
N ALA A 48 13.94 -1.12 -15.01
CA ALA A 48 13.92 -2.57 -14.85
C ALA A 48 14.11 -3.33 -16.17
N GLY A 49 14.18 -2.63 -17.29
CA GLY A 49 14.25 -3.26 -18.60
C GLY A 49 15.16 -2.53 -19.59
N VAL A 50 15.12 -2.99 -20.83
CA VAL A 50 15.82 -2.32 -21.93
C VAL A 50 15.12 -1.01 -22.26
N PRO A 51 15.86 0.11 -22.44
CA PRO A 51 15.24 1.39 -22.79
C PRO A 51 14.44 1.31 -24.10
N ARG A 52 13.20 1.80 -24.02
CA ARG A 52 12.24 1.88 -25.12
C ARG A 52 11.42 3.16 -24.97
N ILE A 53 10.51 3.44 -25.90
CA ILE A 53 9.57 4.54 -25.76
C ILE A 53 8.71 4.36 -24.50
N VAL A 54 8.21 3.14 -24.29
CA VAL A 54 7.59 2.71 -23.03
C VAL A 54 8.61 1.83 -22.32
N GLU A 55 9.04 2.25 -21.15
CA GLU A 55 10.04 1.54 -20.36
C GLU A 55 9.39 0.86 -19.17
N GLU A 56 10.03 -0.19 -18.68
CA GLU A 56 9.63 -0.85 -17.43
C GLU A 56 10.42 -0.25 -16.27
N PHE A 57 9.69 0.00 -15.16
CA PHE A 57 10.27 0.56 -13.95
C PHE A 57 9.91 -0.31 -12.76
N ALA A 58 10.88 -0.52 -11.87
CA ALA A 58 10.65 -1.11 -10.55
C ALA A 58 10.43 0.03 -9.57
N VAL A 59 9.24 0.08 -8.97
CA VAL A 59 8.83 1.16 -8.06
C VAL A 59 8.67 0.60 -6.66
N ARG A 60 9.43 1.14 -5.72
CA ARG A 60 9.26 0.85 -4.29
C ARG A 60 8.35 1.89 -3.69
N TYR A 61 7.31 1.44 -3.00
CA TYR A 61 6.28 2.31 -2.45
C TYR A 61 6.04 2.02 -0.96
N ARG A 62 5.48 3.02 -0.29
CA ARG A 62 5.00 2.92 1.08
C ARG A 62 3.59 3.48 1.15
N LEU A 63 2.78 2.84 1.98
CA LEU A 63 1.42 3.26 2.29
C LEU A 63 1.30 3.42 3.79
N GLU A 64 0.60 4.44 4.23
CA GLU A 64 0.26 4.61 5.64
C GLU A 64 -1.16 5.15 5.76
N GLY A 65 -1.92 4.57 6.67
CA GLY A 65 -3.28 5.03 6.95
C GLY A 65 -3.86 4.35 8.16
N THR A 66 -5.09 4.71 8.50
CA THR A 66 -5.80 4.16 9.64
C THR A 66 -7.04 3.39 9.19
N LEU A 67 -7.32 2.31 9.89
CA LEU A 67 -8.52 1.50 9.69
C LEU A 67 -9.26 1.34 11.02
N GLU A 68 -10.58 1.30 10.97
CA GLU A 68 -11.40 0.89 12.09
C GLU A 68 -11.76 -0.58 11.89
N VAL A 69 -11.49 -1.40 12.90
CA VAL A 69 -11.71 -2.85 12.83
C VAL A 69 -12.43 -3.36 14.08
N GLU A 70 -13.15 -4.45 13.92
CA GLU A 70 -13.70 -5.24 15.01
C GLU A 70 -12.71 -6.33 15.39
N ALA A 71 -12.43 -6.48 16.67
CA ALA A 71 -11.59 -7.52 17.22
C ALA A 71 -11.96 -7.78 18.68
N GLU A 72 -11.60 -8.93 19.19
CA GLU A 72 -11.88 -9.28 20.58
C GLU A 72 -10.91 -8.62 21.56
N SER A 73 -9.70 -8.30 21.07
CA SER A 73 -8.67 -7.67 21.89
C SER A 73 -7.78 -6.76 21.04
N ALA A 74 -7.04 -5.87 21.71
CA ALA A 74 -6.05 -5.02 21.06
C ALA A 74 -4.96 -5.85 20.36
N ALA A 75 -4.61 -7.01 20.93
CA ALA A 75 -3.62 -7.91 20.34
C ALA A 75 -4.06 -8.51 19.00
N GLU A 76 -5.36 -8.71 18.82
CA GLU A 76 -5.93 -9.26 17.58
C GLU A 76 -6.27 -8.21 16.52
N ALA A 77 -6.38 -6.96 16.90
CA ALA A 77 -6.76 -5.86 16.01
C ALA A 77 -5.83 -5.71 14.78
N PRO A 78 -4.50 -5.82 14.91
CA PRO A 78 -3.59 -5.76 13.75
C PRO A 78 -3.90 -6.82 12.70
N ALA A 79 -4.17 -8.06 13.09
CA ALA A 79 -4.48 -9.14 12.16
C ALA A 79 -5.77 -8.86 11.38
N ALA A 80 -6.77 -8.28 12.02
CA ALA A 80 -8.02 -7.87 11.37
C ALA A 80 -7.77 -6.76 10.34
N ALA A 81 -6.94 -5.78 10.68
CA ALA A 81 -6.57 -4.70 9.78
C ALA A 81 -5.79 -5.20 8.56
N PHE A 82 -4.82 -6.09 8.77
CA PHE A 82 -4.03 -6.68 7.67
C PHE A 82 -4.88 -7.50 6.72
N ARG A 83 -5.84 -8.25 7.26
CA ARG A 83 -6.79 -9.02 6.45
C ARG A 83 -7.58 -8.10 5.53
N ARG A 84 -8.11 -6.99 6.05
CA ARG A 84 -8.84 -6.01 5.25
C ARG A 84 -7.98 -5.43 4.14
N MET A 85 -6.72 -5.10 4.43
CA MET A 85 -5.83 -4.56 3.41
C MET A 85 -5.45 -5.60 2.35
N ARG A 86 -5.20 -6.84 2.76
CA ARG A 86 -4.95 -7.94 1.81
C ARG A 86 -6.15 -8.17 0.88
N GLU A 87 -7.36 -8.13 1.41
CA GLU A 87 -8.58 -8.25 0.61
C GLU A 87 -8.74 -7.07 -0.36
N ALA A 88 -8.50 -5.85 0.12
CA ALA A 88 -8.60 -4.65 -0.71
C ALA A 88 -7.61 -4.65 -1.88
N LEU A 89 -6.43 -5.23 -1.69
CA LEU A 89 -5.36 -5.25 -2.70
C LEU A 89 -5.27 -6.57 -3.47
N ALA A 90 -6.09 -7.58 -3.12
CA ALA A 90 -5.96 -8.95 -3.64
C ALA A 90 -6.02 -9.05 -5.18
N GLN A 91 -6.82 -8.20 -5.82
CA GLN A 91 -6.99 -8.20 -7.28
C GLN A 91 -6.10 -7.18 -7.99
N SER A 92 -5.17 -6.57 -7.27
CA SER A 92 -4.26 -5.56 -7.80
C SER A 92 -2.83 -6.08 -7.93
N ARG A 93 -1.99 -5.32 -8.61
CA ARG A 93 -0.56 -5.59 -8.67
C ARG A 93 0.16 -5.34 -7.34
N TYR A 94 -0.53 -4.75 -6.35
CA TYR A 94 0.01 -4.41 -5.02
C TYR A 94 -0.30 -5.48 -3.95
N ARG A 95 -0.82 -6.63 -4.33
CA ARG A 95 -1.25 -7.71 -3.42
C ARG A 95 -0.15 -8.30 -2.54
N ARG A 96 1.12 -8.08 -2.90
CA ARG A 96 2.28 -8.58 -2.16
C ARG A 96 2.88 -7.59 -1.18
N ALA A 97 2.18 -6.50 -0.89
CA ALA A 97 2.63 -5.54 0.11
C ALA A 97 2.80 -6.22 1.48
N GLU A 98 3.86 -5.84 2.19
CA GLU A 98 4.10 -6.25 3.55
C GLU A 98 3.53 -5.22 4.51
N TRP A 99 2.89 -5.67 5.58
CA TRP A 99 2.16 -4.82 6.51
C TRP A 99 2.74 -4.86 7.91
N GLU A 100 2.74 -3.72 8.60
CA GLU A 100 3.02 -3.63 10.02
C GLU A 100 2.00 -2.70 10.69
N ALA A 101 1.67 -2.98 11.94
CA ALA A 101 0.86 -2.09 12.76
C ALA A 101 1.78 -1.11 13.49
N VAL A 102 1.47 0.18 13.36
CA VAL A 102 2.22 1.25 14.00
C VAL A 102 1.59 1.60 15.35
N ASP A 103 0.25 1.55 15.40
CA ASP A 103 -0.49 1.98 16.58
C ASP A 103 -1.87 1.32 16.60
N VAL A 104 -2.36 1.01 17.80
CA VAL A 104 -3.68 0.41 18.01
C VAL A 104 -4.36 1.16 19.16
N LEU A 105 -5.52 1.77 18.88
CA LEU A 105 -6.29 2.52 19.86
C LEU A 105 -7.70 1.92 20.00
N PRO A 106 -8.14 1.60 21.23
CA PRO A 106 -9.52 1.20 21.42
C PRO A 106 -10.48 2.38 21.17
N LEU A 107 -11.61 2.09 20.57
CA LEU A 107 -12.65 3.07 20.31
C LEU A 107 -13.79 2.89 21.31
N PRO A 108 -14.43 3.99 21.76
CA PRO A 108 -15.57 3.91 22.65
C PRO A 108 -16.77 3.22 22.03
#